data_b6ce075de933a8925dfd488c661e66da
#
_entry.id   b6ce075de933a8925dfd488c661e66da
#
_cell.length_a   1.000
_cell.length_b   1.000
_cell.length_c   1.000
_cell.angle_alpha   90.00
_cell.angle_beta   90.00
_cell.angle_gamma   90.00
#
_symmetry.space_group_name_H-M   'P 1'
#
loop_
_entity.id
_entity.type
_entity.pdbx_description
1 polymer ?
#
loop_
_entity_poly.entity_id
_entity_poly.type
_entity_poly.pdbx_seq_one_letter_code
_entity_poly.pdbx_strand_id
1 'polypeptide(L)'
;MKKFCFVLVAFTLVIASCSKGGGSTPVTPTPPPVVVAEPEIAFKVEVDNKEIDYTTYLAALSASQPINVNVTTAPFPKDGVTIDLTVKKDVDNSSVFSDAKVGTVAGTNPVIINSLSPGVPCTATVLVTAKTLDPVSKTYKSFTKTFKIARK
;
A
#
# COMPACT_ATOMS: atom_id res chain seq x y z
N MET A 1 39.92 33.44 32.20
CA MET A 1 40.51 34.67 31.70
C MET A 1 40.13 34.82 30.21
N LYS A 2 39.40 35.94 29.92
CA LYS A 2 39.45 36.71 28.66
C LYS A 2 39.14 35.99 27.36
N LYS A 3 38.32 36.48 26.40
CA LYS A 3 37.68 37.79 26.15
C LYS A 3 36.49 37.62 25.24
N PHE A 4 35.48 38.40 25.50
CA PHE A 4 34.37 38.73 24.62
C PHE A 4 34.87 39.42 23.35
N CYS A 5 34.32 39.07 22.19
CA CYS A 5 34.35 39.91 20.99
C CYS A 5 32.91 40.06 20.46
N PHE A 6 32.30 41.18 20.82
CA PHE A 6 31.10 41.75 20.19
C PHE A 6 31.49 42.25 18.80
N VAL A 7 30.82 41.77 17.78
CA VAL A 7 30.81 42.48 16.48
C VAL A 7 29.38 42.95 16.22
N LEU A 8 29.26 44.25 16.43
CA LEU A 8 28.13 45.06 16.05
C LEU A 8 28.23 45.38 14.57
N VAL A 9 27.37 44.84 13.72
CA VAL A 9 27.30 45.24 12.31
C VAL A 9 26.06 46.10 12.11
N ALA A 10 26.33 47.29 11.67
CA ALA A 10 25.45 48.41 11.48
C ALA A 10 24.35 48.15 10.45
N PHE A 11 23.17 48.54 10.79
CA PHE A 11 21.96 48.61 9.98
C PHE A 11 22.07 49.84 9.05
N THR A 12 22.30 49.65 7.80
CA THR A 12 22.13 50.72 6.81
C THR A 12 20.75 50.65 6.18
N LEU A 13 19.89 51.57 6.60
CA LEU A 13 18.64 51.89 5.90
C LEU A 13 18.99 52.52 4.52
N VAL A 14 18.59 51.84 3.46
CA VAL A 14 18.48 52.45 2.14
C VAL A 14 17.01 52.70 1.86
N ILE A 15 16.58 53.95 2.05
CA ILE A 15 15.30 54.45 1.55
C ILE A 15 15.56 54.90 0.10
N ALA A 16 15.08 54.10 -0.87
CA ALA A 16 15.05 54.50 -2.26
C ALA A 16 13.61 54.70 -2.73
N SER A 17 13.26 55.97 -2.82
CA SER A 17 12.55 56.65 -3.92
C SER A 17 11.30 55.95 -4.53
N CYS A 18 10.17 56.54 -4.34
CA CYS A 18 8.97 56.43 -5.16
C CYS A 18 9.28 56.65 -6.64
N SER A 19 8.98 55.63 -7.48
CA SER A 19 8.68 55.79 -8.88
C SER A 19 7.25 55.36 -9.14
N LYS A 20 6.47 56.26 -9.67
CA LYS A 20 5.08 56.21 -10.03
C LYS A 20 4.90 55.35 -11.29
N GLY A 21 4.10 54.34 -11.26
CA GLY A 21 3.56 53.73 -12.49
C GLY A 21 3.50 52.19 -12.47
N GLY A 22 2.30 51.66 -12.54
CA GLY A 22 2.01 50.26 -12.84
C GLY A 22 1.46 49.47 -11.68
N GLY A 23 0.13 49.28 -11.64
CA GLY A 23 -0.57 48.47 -10.68
C GLY A 23 -0.15 47.01 -10.79
N SER A 24 0.79 46.62 -9.98
CA SER A 24 1.05 45.20 -9.69
C SER A 24 0.10 44.79 -8.59
N THR A 25 -0.91 44.02 -8.92
CA THR A 25 -1.69 43.29 -7.90
C THR A 25 -0.71 42.50 -7.03
N PRO A 26 -0.81 42.57 -5.71
CA PRO A 26 0.03 41.75 -4.83
C PRO A 26 -0.20 40.29 -5.18
N VAL A 27 0.80 39.59 -5.69
CA VAL A 27 0.75 38.15 -5.92
C VAL A 27 0.76 37.52 -4.54
N THR A 28 -0.39 37.07 -4.09
CA THR A 28 -0.49 36.25 -2.86
C THR A 28 0.36 35.00 -3.09
N PRO A 29 1.37 34.73 -2.26
CA PRO A 29 2.20 33.54 -2.43
C PRO A 29 1.29 32.32 -2.39
N THR A 30 1.31 31.52 -3.47
CA THR A 30 0.61 30.25 -3.54
C THR A 30 1.18 29.35 -2.44
N PRO A 31 0.36 28.83 -1.52
CA PRO A 31 0.86 27.92 -0.50
C PRO A 31 1.52 26.71 -1.18
N PRO A 32 2.60 26.18 -0.61
CA PRO A 32 3.28 25.03 -1.17
C PRO A 32 2.30 23.85 -1.27
N PRO A 33 2.42 23.00 -2.31
CA PRO A 33 1.53 21.86 -2.48
C PRO A 33 1.62 20.93 -1.27
N VAL A 34 0.46 20.60 -0.71
CA VAL A 34 0.37 19.65 0.41
C VAL A 34 0.67 18.25 -0.16
N VAL A 35 1.76 17.65 0.30
CA VAL A 35 2.09 16.26 -0.02
C VAL A 35 1.25 15.35 0.89
N VAL A 36 0.28 14.64 0.29
CA VAL A 36 -0.58 13.70 1.01
C VAL A 36 0.02 12.31 0.90
N ALA A 37 0.11 11.60 2.03
CA ALA A 37 0.57 10.21 2.05
C ALA A 37 -0.43 9.27 1.34
N GLU A 38 0.08 8.19 0.73
CA GLU A 38 -0.75 7.12 0.19
C GLU A 38 -1.50 6.41 1.33
N PRO A 39 -2.74 5.95 1.07
CA PRO A 39 -3.53 5.23 2.06
C PRO A 39 -2.90 3.89 2.44
N GLU A 40 -3.14 3.45 3.67
CA GLU A 40 -2.75 2.11 4.12
C GLU A 40 -3.58 1.05 3.38
N ILE A 41 -2.92 -0.03 2.97
CA ILE A 41 -3.57 -1.11 2.25
C ILE A 41 -4.46 -1.92 3.20
N ALA A 42 -5.71 -2.09 2.80
CA ALA A 42 -6.69 -2.91 3.51
C ALA A 42 -7.41 -3.83 2.52
N PHE A 43 -7.58 -5.10 2.87
CA PHE A 43 -8.31 -6.06 2.06
C PHE A 43 -8.86 -7.20 2.93
N LYS A 44 -9.82 -7.96 2.35
CA LYS A 44 -10.36 -9.19 2.89
C LYS A 44 -10.15 -10.32 1.91
N VAL A 45 -10.02 -11.54 2.41
CA VAL A 45 -10.09 -12.75 1.59
C VAL A 45 -11.44 -13.38 1.79
N GLU A 46 -12.16 -13.65 0.71
CA GLU A 46 -13.54 -14.14 0.73
C GLU A 46 -13.69 -15.41 -0.10
N VAL A 47 -14.56 -16.29 0.36
CA VAL A 47 -15.09 -17.44 -0.39
C VAL A 47 -16.60 -17.31 -0.37
N ASP A 48 -17.25 -17.44 -1.53
CA ASP A 48 -18.70 -17.29 -1.68
C ASP A 48 -19.25 -15.97 -1.06
N ASN A 49 -18.52 -14.86 -1.26
CA ASN A 49 -18.81 -13.53 -0.72
C ASN A 49 -18.81 -13.42 0.80
N LYS A 50 -18.21 -14.37 1.50
CA LYS A 50 -18.05 -14.35 2.95
C LYS A 50 -16.55 -14.30 3.28
N GLU A 51 -16.15 -13.39 4.16
CA GLU A 51 -14.77 -13.36 4.67
C GLU A 51 -14.42 -14.67 5.36
N ILE A 52 -13.27 -15.23 5.02
CA ILE A 52 -12.78 -16.47 5.60
C ILE A 52 -12.40 -16.27 7.07
N ASP A 53 -12.46 -17.34 7.83
CA ASP A 53 -11.89 -17.38 9.18
C ASP A 53 -10.37 -17.66 9.07
N TYR A 54 -9.55 -16.70 9.46
CA TYR A 54 -8.09 -16.83 9.41
C TYR A 54 -7.51 -17.76 10.50
N THR A 55 -8.33 -18.19 11.45
CA THR A 55 -7.91 -19.06 12.56
C THR A 55 -8.15 -20.55 12.30
N THR A 56 -8.97 -20.87 11.33
CA THR A 56 -9.33 -22.24 10.95
C THR A 56 -8.84 -22.60 9.55
N TYR A 57 -8.85 -23.91 9.23
CA TYR A 57 -8.54 -24.35 7.87
C TYR A 57 -9.71 -24.11 6.92
N LEU A 58 -9.44 -23.40 5.82
CA LEU A 58 -10.33 -23.37 4.68
C LEU A 58 -10.35 -24.75 4.03
N ALA A 59 -11.51 -25.39 3.99
CA ALA A 59 -11.69 -26.70 3.40
C ALA A 59 -11.92 -26.58 1.90
N ALA A 60 -10.91 -26.89 1.08
CA ALA A 60 -11.04 -26.96 -0.38
C ALA A 60 -11.66 -28.31 -0.78
N LEU A 61 -12.67 -28.27 -1.66
CA LEU A 61 -13.36 -29.46 -2.16
C LEU A 61 -12.68 -30.06 -3.38
N SER A 62 -11.78 -29.32 -4.04
CA SER A 62 -11.09 -29.77 -5.23
C SER A 62 -9.61 -29.32 -5.21
N ALA A 63 -8.86 -29.72 -6.24
CA ALA A 63 -7.48 -29.27 -6.44
C ALA A 63 -7.40 -27.74 -6.71
N SER A 64 -8.52 -27.14 -7.10
CA SER A 64 -8.63 -25.70 -7.37
C SER A 64 -9.65 -25.09 -6.40
N GLN A 65 -9.26 -24.02 -5.72
CA GLN A 65 -10.11 -23.26 -4.82
C GLN A 65 -10.17 -21.79 -5.28
N PRO A 66 -11.31 -21.33 -5.79
CA PRO A 66 -11.51 -19.90 -6.05
C PRO A 66 -11.62 -19.13 -4.74
N ILE A 67 -10.99 -17.99 -4.70
CA ILE A 67 -11.09 -17.00 -3.63
C ILE A 67 -11.26 -15.61 -4.24
N ASN A 68 -11.82 -14.69 -3.50
CA ASN A 68 -11.88 -13.28 -3.85
C ASN A 68 -10.98 -12.49 -2.90
N VAL A 69 -10.08 -11.68 -3.44
CA VAL A 69 -9.35 -10.67 -2.67
C VAL A 69 -10.10 -9.35 -2.83
N ASN A 70 -10.86 -8.99 -1.80
CA ASN A 70 -11.67 -7.77 -1.80
C ASN A 70 -10.86 -6.62 -1.21
N VAL A 71 -10.34 -5.73 -2.08
CA VAL A 71 -9.53 -4.58 -1.67
C VAL A 71 -10.45 -3.46 -1.20
N THR A 72 -10.35 -3.14 0.09
CA THR A 72 -11.19 -2.14 0.79
C THR A 72 -10.46 -0.84 1.11
N THR A 73 -9.22 -0.67 0.63
CA THR A 73 -8.44 0.57 0.77
C THR A 73 -9.20 1.77 0.24
N ALA A 74 -9.30 2.83 1.04
CA ALA A 74 -9.99 4.06 0.68
C ALA A 74 -9.16 5.31 1.06
N PRO A 75 -8.89 6.24 0.11
CA PRO A 75 -9.14 6.12 -1.31
C PRO A 75 -8.33 4.97 -1.95
N PHE A 76 -8.79 4.43 -3.07
CA PHE A 76 -8.04 3.39 -3.77
C PHE A 76 -6.77 3.99 -4.39
N PRO A 77 -5.60 3.31 -4.34
CA PRO A 77 -4.35 3.81 -4.90
C PRO A 77 -4.49 4.15 -6.40
N LYS A 78 -3.97 5.32 -6.80
CA LYS A 78 -4.17 5.88 -8.14
C LYS A 78 -3.79 4.93 -9.27
N ASP A 79 -2.66 4.23 -9.13
CA ASP A 79 -2.14 3.32 -10.15
C ASP A 79 -2.58 1.87 -9.90
N GLY A 80 -3.46 1.64 -8.91
CA GLY A 80 -3.93 0.33 -8.51
C GLY A 80 -2.98 -0.39 -7.54
N VAL A 81 -3.24 -1.68 -7.37
CA VAL A 81 -2.42 -2.56 -6.53
C VAL A 81 -1.99 -3.81 -7.31
N THR A 82 -0.99 -4.52 -6.84
CA THR A 82 -0.71 -5.91 -7.20
C THR A 82 -1.21 -6.83 -6.10
N ILE A 83 -1.62 -8.04 -6.46
CA ILE A 83 -1.97 -9.11 -5.54
C ILE A 83 -1.05 -10.28 -5.84
N ASP A 84 -0.20 -10.62 -4.91
CA ASP A 84 0.66 -11.79 -4.97
C ASP A 84 0.11 -12.86 -4.03
N LEU A 85 -0.13 -14.05 -4.55
CA LEU A 85 -0.63 -15.20 -3.81
C LEU A 85 0.39 -16.33 -3.88
N THR A 86 0.82 -16.80 -2.71
CA THR A 86 1.68 -17.98 -2.59
C THR A 86 1.05 -18.99 -1.66
N VAL A 87 1.17 -20.27 -2.02
CA VAL A 87 0.72 -21.39 -1.17
C VAL A 87 1.87 -22.36 -0.97
N LYS A 88 2.16 -22.67 0.29
CA LYS A 88 3.23 -23.57 0.69
C LYS A 88 2.70 -24.68 1.60
N LYS A 89 3.28 -25.87 1.50
CA LYS A 89 2.99 -26.96 2.43
C LYS A 89 3.46 -26.61 3.84
N ASP A 90 2.68 -26.98 4.84
CA ASP A 90 3.05 -26.72 6.25
C ASP A 90 4.21 -27.58 6.72
N VAL A 91 4.39 -28.76 6.13
CA VAL A 91 5.38 -29.78 6.56
C VAL A 91 6.82 -29.39 6.20
N ASP A 92 7.04 -28.79 5.03
CA ASP A 92 8.40 -28.56 4.49
C ASP A 92 8.57 -27.19 3.84
N ASN A 93 7.56 -26.34 3.88
CA ASN A 93 7.50 -25.03 3.21
C ASN A 93 7.72 -25.08 1.68
N SER A 94 7.59 -26.25 1.05
CA SER A 94 7.68 -26.34 -0.40
C SER A 94 6.51 -25.62 -1.06
N SER A 95 6.79 -24.96 -2.20
CA SER A 95 5.77 -24.21 -2.94
C SER A 95 4.80 -25.19 -3.61
N VAL A 96 3.50 -24.95 -3.41
CA VAL A 96 2.40 -25.65 -4.08
C VAL A 96 1.88 -24.81 -5.25
N PHE A 97 1.76 -23.49 -5.01
CA PHE A 97 1.18 -22.55 -5.95
C PHE A 97 1.77 -21.17 -5.75
N SER A 98 1.94 -20.42 -6.82
CA SER A 98 2.27 -18.99 -6.80
C SER A 98 1.65 -18.32 -8.01
N ASP A 99 1.00 -17.20 -7.79
CA ASP A 99 0.40 -16.37 -8.83
C ASP A 99 0.52 -14.89 -8.45
N ALA A 100 0.60 -14.03 -9.45
CA ALA A 100 0.62 -12.58 -9.29
C ALA A 100 -0.40 -11.93 -10.23
N LYS A 101 -1.37 -11.24 -9.66
CA LYS A 101 -2.40 -10.52 -10.40
C LYS A 101 -2.08 -9.03 -10.49
N VAL A 102 -1.90 -8.56 -11.71
CA VAL A 102 -1.66 -7.15 -12.04
C VAL A 102 -2.92 -6.52 -12.63
N GLY A 103 -3.14 -5.22 -12.42
CA GLY A 103 -4.31 -4.53 -12.97
C GLY A 103 -5.59 -4.74 -12.17
N THR A 104 -5.43 -4.77 -10.85
CA THR A 104 -6.54 -4.92 -9.91
C THR A 104 -7.37 -3.64 -9.77
N VAL A 105 -8.62 -3.83 -9.37
CA VAL A 105 -9.60 -2.75 -9.12
C VAL A 105 -9.95 -2.68 -7.62
N ALA A 106 -10.54 -1.56 -7.21
CA ALA A 106 -11.20 -1.48 -5.92
C ALA A 106 -12.31 -2.56 -5.82
N GLY A 107 -12.46 -3.16 -4.64
CA GLY A 107 -13.41 -4.24 -4.43
C GLY A 107 -12.89 -5.62 -4.81
N THR A 108 -13.72 -6.44 -5.42
CA THR A 108 -13.49 -7.87 -5.60
C THR A 108 -12.55 -8.19 -6.75
N ASN A 109 -11.49 -8.93 -6.45
CA ASN A 109 -10.50 -9.45 -7.41
C ASN A 109 -10.45 -10.99 -7.29
N PRO A 110 -11.01 -11.75 -8.23
CA PRO A 110 -10.99 -13.20 -8.18
C PRO A 110 -9.60 -13.76 -8.46
N VAL A 111 -9.19 -14.73 -7.66
CA VAL A 111 -7.94 -15.50 -7.80
C VAL A 111 -8.27 -16.97 -7.59
N ILE A 112 -7.57 -17.88 -8.26
CA ILE A 112 -7.79 -19.32 -8.14
C ILE A 112 -6.50 -19.96 -7.60
N ILE A 113 -6.57 -20.54 -6.42
CA ILE A 113 -5.52 -21.41 -5.88
C ILE A 113 -5.61 -22.75 -6.61
N ASN A 114 -4.52 -23.22 -7.18
CA ASN A 114 -4.47 -24.50 -7.88
C ASN A 114 -3.50 -25.48 -7.22
N SER A 115 -3.49 -26.73 -7.69
CA SER A 115 -2.53 -27.77 -7.31
C SER A 115 -2.64 -28.24 -5.85
N LEU A 116 -3.76 -28.05 -5.19
CA LEU A 116 -3.99 -28.57 -3.84
C LEU A 116 -4.10 -30.10 -3.85
N SER A 117 -3.27 -30.77 -3.06
CA SER A 117 -3.28 -32.22 -2.89
C SER A 117 -4.18 -32.63 -1.72
N PRO A 118 -4.91 -33.79 -1.82
CA PRO A 118 -5.75 -34.27 -0.73
C PRO A 118 -4.96 -34.51 0.55
N GLY A 119 -5.50 -34.12 1.68
CA GLY A 119 -4.91 -34.37 3.00
C GLY A 119 -3.61 -33.62 3.29
N VAL A 120 -3.17 -32.69 2.42
CA VAL A 120 -1.96 -31.91 2.62
C VAL A 120 -2.29 -30.52 3.15
N PRO A 121 -1.99 -30.22 4.43
CA PRO A 121 -2.16 -28.89 5.00
C PRO A 121 -1.19 -27.88 4.36
N CYS A 122 -1.71 -26.72 4.03
CA CYS A 122 -0.96 -25.65 3.40
C CYS A 122 -1.25 -24.31 4.07
N THR A 123 -0.27 -23.39 3.96
CA THR A 123 -0.45 -21.98 4.29
C THR A 123 -0.48 -21.15 3.01
N ALA A 124 -1.56 -20.43 2.81
CA ALA A 124 -1.70 -19.43 1.76
C ALA A 124 -1.33 -18.05 2.32
N THR A 125 -0.55 -17.29 1.55
CA THR A 125 -0.15 -15.92 1.85
C THR A 125 -0.59 -15.03 0.72
N VAL A 126 -1.39 -14.01 1.03
CA VAL A 126 -1.83 -12.96 0.12
C VAL A 126 -1.10 -11.69 0.51
N LEU A 127 -0.32 -11.14 -0.42
CA LEU A 127 0.33 -9.84 -0.31
C LEU A 127 -0.32 -8.89 -1.29
N VAL A 128 -0.83 -7.77 -0.80
CA VAL A 128 -1.35 -6.69 -1.64
C VAL A 128 -0.43 -5.49 -1.51
N THR A 129 0.08 -4.99 -2.64
CA THR A 129 1.04 -3.88 -2.70
C THR A 129 0.53 -2.78 -3.62
N ALA A 130 0.53 -1.53 -3.16
CA ALA A 130 0.24 -0.37 -4.00
C ALA A 130 1.28 -0.24 -5.11
N LYS A 131 0.86 0.13 -6.31
CA LYS A 131 1.77 0.45 -7.42
C LYS A 131 2.33 1.87 -7.34
N THR A 132 1.68 2.75 -6.61
CA THR A 132 2.12 4.12 -6.37
C THR A 132 3.09 4.14 -5.21
N LEU A 133 4.22 4.82 -5.40
CA LEU A 133 5.19 5.07 -4.33
C LEU A 133 4.63 6.15 -3.40
N ASP A 134 4.56 5.85 -2.11
CA ASP A 134 4.14 6.84 -1.11
C ASP A 134 5.11 8.03 -1.13
N PRO A 135 4.63 9.25 -1.42
CA PRO A 135 5.48 10.42 -1.55
C PRO A 135 6.12 10.86 -0.22
N VAL A 136 5.57 10.43 0.91
CA VAL A 136 6.06 10.74 2.26
C VAL A 136 7.11 9.73 2.71
N SER A 137 6.75 8.43 2.76
CA SER A 137 7.63 7.36 3.25
C SER A 137 8.65 6.89 2.20
N LYS A 138 8.46 7.21 0.92
CA LYS A 138 9.27 6.73 -0.22
C LYS A 138 9.29 5.21 -0.35
N THR A 139 8.23 4.55 0.10
CA THR A 139 8.05 3.09 0.01
C THR A 139 6.70 2.76 -0.60
N TYR A 140 6.55 1.54 -1.12
CA TYR A 140 5.24 1.04 -1.56
C TYR A 140 4.48 0.55 -0.34
N LYS A 141 3.26 1.06 -0.14
CA LYS A 141 2.37 0.55 0.90
C LYS A 141 1.95 -0.87 0.58
N SER A 142 2.03 -1.76 1.55
CA SER A 142 1.63 -3.17 1.37
C SER A 142 1.03 -3.73 2.65
N PHE A 143 0.19 -4.76 2.48
CA PHE A 143 -0.38 -5.51 3.59
C PHE A 143 -0.43 -7.00 3.25
N THR A 144 -0.17 -7.84 4.25
CA THR A 144 -0.14 -9.29 4.08
C THR A 144 -1.17 -9.95 4.99
N LYS A 145 -1.93 -10.91 4.44
CA LYS A 145 -2.75 -11.84 5.21
C LYS A 145 -2.37 -13.27 4.91
N THR A 146 -2.40 -14.11 5.92
CA THR A 146 -2.16 -15.54 5.79
C THR A 146 -3.37 -16.32 6.30
N PHE A 147 -3.62 -17.46 5.69
CA PHE A 147 -4.65 -18.40 6.15
C PHE A 147 -4.26 -19.84 5.86
N LYS A 148 -4.84 -20.74 6.60
CA LYS A 148 -4.64 -22.18 6.40
C LYS A 148 -5.65 -22.73 5.39
N ILE A 149 -5.18 -23.62 4.52
CA ILE A 149 -6.04 -24.29 3.54
C ILE A 149 -5.65 -25.77 3.43
N ALA A 150 -6.63 -26.63 3.35
CA ALA A 150 -6.44 -28.06 3.13
C ALA A 150 -7.53 -28.59 2.19
N ARG A 151 -7.15 -29.39 1.23
CA ARG A 151 -8.10 -30.16 0.41
C ARG A 151 -8.56 -31.38 1.20
N LYS A 152 -9.88 -31.57 1.27
CA LYS A 152 -10.51 -32.78 1.80
C LYS A 152 -10.31 -33.99 0.90
#